data_ad82b4589d8d3ed00500df567009673b
#
_entry.id   ad82b4589d8d3ed00500df567009673b
#
_cell.length_a   1.000
_cell.length_b   1.000
_cell.length_c   1.000
_cell.angle_alpha   90.00
_cell.angle_beta   90.00
_cell.angle_gamma   90.00
#
_symmetry.space_group_name_H-M   'P 1'
#
loop_
_entity.id
_entity.type
_entity.pdbx_description
1 polymer ?
#
loop_
_entity_poly.entity_id
_entity_poly.type
_entity_poly.pdbx_seq_one_letter_code
_entity_poly.pdbx_strand_id
1 'polypeptide(L)'
;MAEEWGFNVGKQKRRKEMGMDRTYVIGVAGGTASGKTTIVQIIKNYFGEGIELIGHDCYYKAHDNMPFEEREKLNYDHPWSFDTERMIEDVIALKSGKVIERPVYDYSDHNRAKETVTVYPKKILMLEGILILESEALRNLMDLKIFVDTDADERLMRRITRDMAERGRSVESVLRQYRSNVKPMHEQFV
;
A
#
# COMPACT_ATOMS: atom_id res chain seq x y z
N MET A 1 -20.13 -9.12 43.19
CA MET A 1 -21.31 -9.45 42.38
C MET A 1 -21.16 -8.59 41.12
N ALA A 2 -20.60 -9.18 40.07
CA ALA A 2 -20.43 -8.53 38.76
C ALA A 2 -21.53 -9.05 37.85
N GLU A 3 -22.39 -8.17 37.40
CA GLU A 3 -23.42 -8.49 36.41
C GLU A 3 -22.76 -8.73 35.05
N GLU A 4 -22.92 -9.96 34.55
CA GLU A 4 -22.56 -10.36 33.20
C GLU A 4 -23.48 -9.65 32.20
N TRP A 5 -22.91 -8.79 31.39
CA TRP A 5 -23.57 -8.14 30.28
C TRP A 5 -23.71 -9.14 29.10
N GLY A 6 -24.95 -9.65 28.92
CA GLY A 6 -25.32 -10.52 27.81
C GLY A 6 -25.24 -9.84 26.43
N PHE A 7 -24.05 -9.73 25.85
CA PHE A 7 -23.79 -8.99 24.60
C PHE A 7 -23.56 -9.89 23.36
N ASN A 8 -23.86 -11.18 23.38
CA ASN A 8 -23.32 -12.07 22.35
C ASN A 8 -24.31 -12.62 21.29
N VAL A 9 -25.59 -12.69 21.51
CA VAL A 9 -26.52 -13.34 20.56
C VAL A 9 -27.08 -12.37 19.51
N GLY A 10 -27.31 -11.12 19.89
CA GLY A 10 -27.81 -10.08 18.96
C GLY A 10 -26.78 -9.59 17.96
N LYS A 11 -25.49 -9.62 18.32
CA LYS A 11 -24.37 -9.20 17.43
C LYS A 11 -24.11 -10.21 16.31
N GLN A 12 -24.23 -11.51 16.56
CA GLN A 12 -24.03 -12.52 15.52
C GLN A 12 -25.18 -12.52 14.49
N LYS A 13 -26.43 -12.29 14.91
CA LYS A 13 -27.58 -12.24 14.01
C LYS A 13 -27.57 -11.00 13.13
N ARG A 14 -27.25 -9.82 13.68
CA ARG A 14 -27.04 -8.58 12.91
C ARG A 14 -25.83 -8.64 11.94
N ARG A 15 -24.77 -9.36 12.31
CA ARG A 15 -23.61 -9.59 11.42
C ARG A 15 -23.98 -10.41 10.18
N LYS A 16 -24.85 -11.41 10.30
CA LYS A 16 -25.34 -12.23 9.17
C LYS A 16 -26.30 -11.45 8.26
N GLU A 17 -27.12 -10.55 8.84
CA GLU A 17 -28.07 -9.73 8.10
C GLU A 17 -27.40 -8.53 7.35
N MET A 18 -26.19 -8.11 7.76
CA MET A 18 -25.44 -7.03 7.11
C MET A 18 -24.45 -7.51 6.04
N GLY A 19 -24.52 -8.75 5.57
CA GLY A 19 -23.65 -9.26 4.49
C GLY A 19 -22.16 -9.31 4.87
N MET A 20 -21.84 -9.63 6.13
CA MET A 20 -20.47 -9.64 6.65
C MET A 20 -19.63 -10.88 6.27
N ASP A 21 -20.01 -11.57 5.19
CA ASP A 21 -19.22 -12.70 4.63
C ASP A 21 -18.24 -12.25 3.54
N ARG A 22 -18.18 -10.96 3.23
CA ARG A 22 -17.27 -10.42 2.22
C ARG A 22 -16.04 -9.74 2.83
N THR A 23 -14.93 -9.78 2.11
CA THR A 23 -13.75 -8.97 2.39
C THR A 23 -14.02 -7.49 2.05
N TYR A 24 -13.79 -6.59 3.01
CA TYR A 24 -13.81 -5.14 2.80
C TYR A 24 -12.44 -4.67 2.38
N VAL A 25 -12.38 -3.85 1.34
CA VAL A 25 -11.13 -3.29 0.82
C VAL A 25 -11.03 -1.80 1.13
N ILE A 26 -9.98 -1.41 1.84
CA ILE A 26 -9.68 -0.03 2.20
C ILE A 26 -8.42 0.39 1.45
N GLY A 27 -8.50 1.42 0.61
CA GLY A 27 -7.36 2.04 -0.03
C GLY A 27 -6.86 3.24 0.77
N VAL A 28 -5.54 3.31 1.05
CA VAL A 28 -4.90 4.45 1.71
C VAL A 28 -3.82 5.01 0.78
N ALA A 29 -4.15 6.12 0.13
CA ALA A 29 -3.26 6.82 -0.79
C ALA A 29 -2.73 8.13 -0.22
N GLY A 30 -1.79 8.74 -0.90
CA GLY A 30 -1.21 10.06 -0.58
C GLY A 30 0.23 10.13 -1.03
N GLY A 31 0.79 11.33 -1.12
CA GLY A 31 2.16 11.53 -1.57
C GLY A 31 3.21 10.86 -0.70
N THR A 32 4.43 10.76 -1.21
CA THR A 32 5.56 10.25 -0.41
C THR A 32 5.69 11.05 0.89
N ALA A 33 5.97 10.36 2.00
CA ALA A 33 6.11 10.94 3.34
C ALA A 33 4.87 11.70 3.87
N SER A 34 3.66 11.48 3.32
CA SER A 34 2.42 12.08 3.84
C SER A 34 1.96 11.51 5.19
N GLY A 35 2.50 10.39 5.64
CA GLY A 35 2.08 9.71 6.87
C GLY A 35 1.11 8.54 6.64
N LYS A 36 0.95 8.06 5.41
CA LYS A 36 0.12 6.88 5.09
C LYS A 36 0.43 5.69 6.00
N THR A 37 1.69 5.30 6.08
CA THR A 37 2.14 4.17 6.88
C THR A 37 1.78 4.31 8.35
N THR A 38 1.82 5.53 8.89
CA THR A 38 1.39 5.82 10.27
C THR A 38 -0.12 5.55 10.44
N ILE A 39 -0.94 6.05 9.53
CA ILE A 39 -2.40 5.82 9.56
C ILE A 39 -2.73 4.34 9.40
N VAL A 40 -2.09 3.68 8.45
CA VAL A 40 -2.22 2.24 8.21
C VAL A 40 -1.89 1.44 9.47
N GLN A 41 -0.79 1.80 10.16
CA GLN A 41 -0.38 1.12 11.38
C GLN A 41 -1.36 1.34 12.54
N ILE A 42 -1.93 2.54 12.68
CA ILE A 42 -2.97 2.83 13.67
C ILE A 42 -4.20 1.96 13.42
N ILE A 43 -4.66 1.89 12.17
CA ILE A 43 -5.81 1.06 11.79
C ILE A 43 -5.51 -0.42 12.02
N LYS A 44 -4.33 -0.90 11.62
CA LYS A 44 -3.89 -2.28 11.84
C LYS A 44 -3.88 -2.65 13.33
N ASN A 45 -3.35 -1.78 14.18
CA ASN A 45 -3.32 -1.99 15.61
C ASN A 45 -4.73 -2.07 16.22
N TYR A 46 -5.68 -1.28 15.69
CA TYR A 46 -7.07 -1.29 16.16
C TYR A 46 -7.81 -2.58 15.77
N PHE A 47 -7.63 -3.09 14.54
CA PHE A 47 -8.32 -4.28 14.05
C PHE A 47 -7.57 -5.59 14.32
N GLY A 48 -6.31 -5.52 14.71
CA GLY A 48 -5.47 -6.68 15.02
C GLY A 48 -5.33 -7.64 13.84
N GLU A 49 -5.48 -8.94 14.10
CA GLU A 49 -5.31 -9.98 13.08
C GLU A 49 -6.43 -10.05 12.03
N GLY A 50 -7.50 -9.27 12.20
CA GLY A 50 -8.62 -9.23 11.25
C GLY A 50 -8.32 -8.50 9.95
N ILE A 51 -7.16 -7.86 9.84
CA ILE A 51 -6.74 -7.05 8.69
C ILE A 51 -5.49 -7.62 8.02
N GLU A 52 -5.46 -7.57 6.70
CA GLU A 52 -4.26 -7.81 5.89
C GLU A 52 -3.83 -6.52 5.20
N LEU A 53 -2.53 -6.27 5.18
CA LEU A 53 -1.94 -5.10 4.54
C LEU A 53 -1.16 -5.50 3.29
N ILE A 54 -1.49 -4.87 2.18
CA ILE A 54 -0.77 -5.01 0.91
C ILE A 54 -0.26 -3.65 0.45
N GLY A 55 1.05 -3.49 0.43
CA GLY A 55 1.72 -2.33 -0.13
C GLY A 55 1.77 -2.40 -1.66
N HIS A 56 1.45 -1.30 -2.34
CA HIS A 56 1.56 -1.18 -3.79
C HIS A 56 3.01 -1.34 -4.26
N ASP A 57 3.96 -0.91 -3.45
CA ASP A 57 5.40 -1.02 -3.72
C ASP A 57 5.92 -2.47 -3.77
N CYS A 58 5.19 -3.45 -3.23
CA CYS A 58 5.48 -4.86 -3.48
C CYS A 58 5.27 -5.26 -4.95
N TYR A 59 4.47 -4.52 -5.69
CA TYR A 59 4.09 -4.78 -7.07
C TYR A 59 4.88 -3.98 -8.11
N TYR A 60 6.04 -3.45 -7.78
CA TYR A 60 6.94 -2.97 -8.82
C TYR A 60 7.25 -4.08 -9.82
N LYS A 61 7.36 -3.71 -11.10
CA LYS A 61 7.67 -4.66 -12.17
C LYS A 61 9.06 -5.26 -12.00
N ALA A 62 9.22 -6.52 -12.41
CA ALA A 62 10.52 -7.15 -12.53
C ALA A 62 11.27 -6.60 -13.75
N HIS A 63 12.59 -6.47 -13.61
CA HIS A 63 13.51 -5.98 -14.62
C HIS A 63 14.72 -6.91 -14.76
N ASP A 64 14.47 -8.24 -14.78
CA ASP A 64 15.51 -9.28 -14.76
C ASP A 64 16.53 -9.18 -15.90
N ASN A 65 16.11 -8.64 -17.04
CA ASN A 65 16.98 -8.47 -18.22
C ASN A 65 17.69 -7.10 -18.29
N MET A 66 17.55 -6.27 -17.23
CA MET A 66 18.14 -4.93 -17.18
C MET A 66 19.28 -4.91 -16.17
N PRO A 67 20.48 -4.35 -16.51
CA PRO A 67 21.57 -4.17 -15.56
C PRO A 67 21.17 -3.27 -14.38
N PHE A 68 21.79 -3.47 -13.23
CA PHE A 68 21.53 -2.70 -12.02
C PHE A 68 21.61 -1.18 -12.23
N GLU A 69 22.66 -0.73 -12.96
CA GLU A 69 22.93 0.69 -13.24
C GLU A 69 21.84 1.36 -14.09
N GLU A 70 21.04 0.58 -14.80
CA GLU A 70 19.87 1.06 -15.53
C GLU A 70 18.61 1.01 -14.66
N ARG A 71 18.45 -0.06 -13.86
CA ARG A 71 17.33 -0.19 -12.94
C ARG A 71 17.27 0.96 -11.93
N GLU A 72 18.40 1.36 -11.34
CA GLU A 72 18.47 2.46 -10.38
C GLU A 72 18.05 3.83 -10.95
N LYS A 73 18.06 3.98 -12.29
CA LYS A 73 17.68 5.22 -12.99
C LYS A 73 16.20 5.27 -13.35
N LEU A 74 15.47 4.18 -13.19
CA LEU A 74 14.06 4.13 -13.52
C LEU A 74 13.24 5.08 -12.63
N ASN A 75 12.14 5.58 -13.20
CA ASN A 75 11.20 6.43 -12.47
C ASN A 75 10.16 5.58 -11.73
N TYR A 76 10.47 5.18 -10.51
CA TYR A 76 9.59 4.37 -9.66
C TYR A 76 8.37 5.14 -9.12
N ASP A 77 8.25 6.43 -9.37
CA ASP A 77 7.07 7.22 -9.03
C ASP A 77 6.04 7.29 -10.18
N HIS A 78 6.35 6.71 -11.36
CA HIS A 78 5.44 6.67 -12.51
C HIS A 78 4.52 5.43 -12.46
N PRO A 79 3.22 5.52 -12.85
CA PRO A 79 2.29 4.38 -12.83
C PRO A 79 2.79 3.14 -13.57
N TRP A 80 3.47 3.29 -14.71
CA TRP A 80 3.97 2.16 -15.49
C TRP A 80 5.02 1.31 -14.76
N SER A 81 5.63 1.81 -13.68
CA SER A 81 6.59 1.05 -12.86
C SER A 81 5.92 -0.06 -12.05
N PHE A 82 4.61 0.02 -11.88
CA PHE A 82 3.82 -0.93 -11.11
C PHE A 82 3.15 -1.98 -12.00
N ASP A 83 3.08 -3.20 -11.50
CA ASP A 83 2.29 -4.31 -12.01
C ASP A 83 0.88 -4.26 -11.39
N THR A 84 0.15 -3.20 -11.73
CA THR A 84 -1.17 -2.92 -11.15
C THR A 84 -2.19 -3.99 -11.54
N GLU A 85 -2.04 -4.60 -12.72
CA GLU A 85 -2.90 -5.68 -13.19
C GLU A 85 -2.78 -6.90 -12.28
N ARG A 86 -1.57 -7.32 -11.94
CA ARG A 86 -1.33 -8.40 -10.97
C ARG A 86 -1.90 -8.06 -9.59
N MET A 87 -1.74 -6.82 -9.13
CA MET A 87 -2.35 -6.40 -7.86
C MET A 87 -3.87 -6.50 -7.89
N ILE A 88 -4.51 -6.13 -9.00
CA ILE A 88 -5.96 -6.26 -9.18
C ILE A 88 -6.38 -7.74 -9.11
N GLU A 89 -5.67 -8.63 -9.79
CA GLU A 89 -5.93 -10.08 -9.76
C GLU A 89 -5.81 -10.63 -8.34
N ASP A 90 -4.75 -10.26 -7.61
CA ASP A 90 -4.52 -10.67 -6.24
C ASP A 90 -5.62 -10.16 -5.28
N VAL A 91 -6.06 -8.90 -5.43
CA VAL A 91 -7.17 -8.33 -4.65
C VAL A 91 -8.49 -9.07 -4.93
N ILE A 92 -8.78 -9.38 -6.19
CA ILE A 92 -9.97 -10.15 -6.58
C ILE A 92 -9.91 -11.57 -5.98
N ALA A 93 -8.76 -12.22 -6.02
CA ALA A 93 -8.55 -13.54 -5.44
C ALA A 93 -8.82 -13.53 -3.92
N LEU A 94 -8.22 -12.59 -3.19
CA LEU A 94 -8.44 -12.43 -1.75
C LEU A 94 -9.91 -12.11 -1.41
N LYS A 95 -10.58 -11.26 -2.19
CA LYS A 95 -12.02 -10.97 -2.04
C LYS A 95 -12.89 -12.21 -2.23
N SER A 96 -12.45 -13.14 -3.05
CA SER A 96 -13.13 -14.42 -3.29
C SER A 96 -12.73 -15.53 -2.32
N GLY A 97 -11.94 -15.24 -1.30
CA GLY A 97 -11.50 -16.19 -0.28
C GLY A 97 -10.33 -17.08 -0.70
N LYS A 98 -9.61 -16.72 -1.77
CA LYS A 98 -8.45 -17.48 -2.25
C LYS A 98 -7.15 -16.94 -1.65
N VAL A 99 -6.22 -17.83 -1.37
CA VAL A 99 -4.84 -17.51 -0.98
C VAL A 99 -4.07 -17.05 -2.21
N ILE A 100 -3.16 -16.11 -2.02
CA ILE A 100 -2.26 -15.60 -3.08
C ILE A 100 -0.80 -15.72 -2.69
N GLU A 101 0.08 -15.65 -3.68
CA GLU A 101 1.54 -15.50 -3.52
C GLU A 101 1.93 -14.07 -3.93
N ARG A 102 1.92 -13.17 -2.93
CA ARG A 102 2.26 -11.76 -3.13
C ARG A 102 3.75 -11.62 -3.46
N PRO A 103 4.12 -10.82 -4.47
CA PRO A 103 5.52 -10.55 -4.78
C PRO A 103 6.21 -9.80 -3.63
N VAL A 104 7.54 -9.95 -3.59
CA VAL A 104 8.44 -9.18 -2.75
C VAL A 104 9.31 -8.33 -3.66
N TYR A 105 9.52 -7.07 -3.28
CA TYR A 105 10.42 -6.18 -4.00
C TYR A 105 11.69 -5.94 -3.18
N ASP A 106 12.85 -6.16 -3.81
CA ASP A 106 14.14 -5.88 -3.21
C ASP A 106 14.60 -4.47 -3.59
N TYR A 107 14.55 -3.56 -2.61
CA TYR A 107 14.98 -2.17 -2.80
C TYR A 107 16.49 -2.03 -2.98
N SER A 108 17.29 -3.00 -2.53
CA SER A 108 18.74 -2.98 -2.67
C SER A 108 19.19 -3.36 -4.07
N ASP A 109 18.42 -4.22 -4.75
CA ASP A 109 18.64 -4.66 -6.13
C ASP A 109 17.79 -3.90 -7.15
N HIS A 110 16.88 -3.02 -6.70
CA HIS A 110 15.91 -2.35 -7.56
C HIS A 110 15.16 -3.33 -8.47
N ASN A 111 14.79 -4.50 -7.94
CA ASN A 111 14.11 -5.55 -8.68
C ASN A 111 13.11 -6.33 -7.83
N ARG A 112 12.23 -7.08 -8.48
CA ARG A 112 11.36 -8.04 -7.81
C ARG A 112 12.19 -9.25 -7.37
N ALA A 113 12.08 -9.63 -6.11
CA ALA A 113 12.70 -10.85 -5.60
C ALA A 113 12.06 -12.12 -6.19
N LYS A 114 12.77 -13.23 -6.13
CA LYS A 114 12.24 -14.55 -6.54
C LYS A 114 11.26 -15.12 -5.52
N GLU A 115 11.44 -14.74 -4.26
CA GLU A 115 10.61 -15.13 -3.14
C GLU A 115 9.25 -14.44 -3.22
N THR A 116 8.25 -15.13 -2.70
CA THR A 116 6.89 -14.60 -2.53
C THR A 116 6.47 -14.71 -1.06
N VAL A 117 5.41 -14.03 -0.71
CA VAL A 117 4.79 -14.15 0.61
C VAL A 117 3.38 -14.69 0.43
N THR A 118 3.09 -15.82 1.06
CA THR A 118 1.75 -16.38 1.08
C THR A 118 0.82 -15.47 1.91
N VAL A 119 -0.24 -14.97 1.29
CA VAL A 119 -1.23 -14.09 1.91
C VAL A 119 -2.58 -14.79 1.96
N TYR A 120 -3.15 -14.86 3.15
CA TYR A 120 -4.46 -15.47 3.39
C TYR A 120 -5.56 -14.41 3.40
N PRO A 121 -6.76 -14.73 2.89
CA PRO A 121 -7.89 -13.81 2.92
C PRO A 121 -8.26 -13.41 4.36
N LYS A 122 -8.51 -12.11 4.56
CA LYS A 122 -8.97 -11.54 5.83
C LYS A 122 -10.27 -10.77 5.62
N LYS A 123 -10.95 -10.41 6.71
CA LYS A 123 -12.18 -9.61 6.65
C LYS A 123 -11.94 -8.20 6.13
N ILE A 124 -10.78 -7.65 6.41
CA ILE A 124 -10.36 -6.34 5.93
C ILE A 124 -9.05 -6.51 5.16
N LEU A 125 -9.05 -6.03 3.94
CA LEU A 125 -7.86 -5.89 3.10
C LEU A 125 -7.53 -4.42 2.99
N MET A 126 -6.35 -4.02 3.42
CA MET A 126 -5.87 -2.65 3.30
C MET A 126 -4.80 -2.57 2.22
N LEU A 127 -5.04 -1.71 1.25
CA LEU A 127 -4.10 -1.39 0.18
C LEU A 127 -3.45 -0.05 0.50
N GLU A 128 -2.12 0.03 0.47
CA GLU A 128 -1.39 1.27 0.72
C GLU A 128 -0.44 1.57 -0.44
N GLY A 129 -0.40 2.82 -0.89
CA GLY A 129 0.58 3.25 -1.87
C GLY A 129 0.37 4.66 -2.38
N ILE A 130 1.39 5.19 -3.07
CA ILE A 130 1.33 6.54 -3.63
C ILE A 130 0.34 6.67 -4.80
N LEU A 131 0.17 5.59 -5.58
CA LEU A 131 -0.61 5.58 -6.82
C LEU A 131 -1.78 4.58 -6.82
N ILE A 132 -2.17 4.03 -5.67
CA ILE A 132 -3.24 3.02 -5.63
C ILE A 132 -4.61 3.56 -6.06
N LEU A 133 -4.80 4.86 -6.08
CA LEU A 133 -6.03 5.50 -6.57
C LEU A 133 -5.93 5.98 -8.02
N GLU A 134 -4.80 5.78 -8.69
CA GLU A 134 -4.61 6.18 -10.09
C GLU A 134 -5.41 5.25 -11.03
N SER A 135 -5.34 3.94 -10.85
CA SER A 135 -6.08 2.97 -11.67
C SER A 135 -7.57 2.94 -11.31
N GLU A 136 -8.43 3.20 -12.28
CA GLU A 136 -9.89 3.11 -12.10
C GLU A 136 -10.32 1.69 -11.71
N ALA A 137 -9.75 0.67 -12.36
CA ALA A 137 -10.07 -0.73 -12.06
C ALA A 137 -9.73 -1.10 -10.62
N LEU A 138 -8.56 -0.65 -10.11
CA LEU A 138 -8.18 -0.86 -8.71
C LEU A 138 -9.07 -0.07 -7.75
N ARG A 139 -9.39 1.21 -8.07
CA ARG A 139 -10.31 2.04 -7.27
C ARG A 139 -11.69 1.42 -7.11
N ASN A 140 -12.20 0.77 -8.15
CA ASN A 140 -13.53 0.15 -8.15
C ASN A 140 -13.60 -1.10 -7.28
N LEU A 141 -12.48 -1.70 -6.90
CA LEU A 141 -12.42 -2.81 -5.94
C LEU A 141 -12.49 -2.34 -4.49
N MET A 142 -12.24 -1.05 -4.22
CA MET A 142 -12.17 -0.48 -2.88
C MET A 142 -13.54 -0.02 -2.39
N ASP A 143 -13.91 -0.47 -1.19
CA ASP A 143 -15.13 -0.06 -0.48
C ASP A 143 -14.95 1.31 0.21
N LEU A 144 -13.73 1.60 0.69
CA LEU A 144 -13.36 2.87 1.31
C LEU A 144 -12.03 3.36 0.71
N LYS A 145 -11.96 4.65 0.41
CA LYS A 145 -10.76 5.30 -0.10
C LYS A 145 -10.39 6.44 0.84
N ILE A 146 -9.16 6.41 1.32
CA ILE A 146 -8.59 7.41 2.22
C ILE A 146 -7.43 8.07 1.47
N PHE A 147 -7.47 9.38 1.35
CA PHE A 147 -6.34 10.16 0.84
C PHE A 147 -5.71 10.93 2.00
N VAL A 148 -4.42 10.69 2.25
CA VAL A 148 -3.66 11.38 3.29
C VAL A 148 -3.05 12.62 2.67
N ASP A 149 -3.77 13.72 2.84
CA ASP A 149 -3.35 15.04 2.38
C ASP A 149 -2.39 15.67 3.41
N THR A 150 -1.24 16.09 2.91
CA THR A 150 -0.19 16.75 3.71
C THR A 150 0.55 17.70 2.80
N ASP A 151 0.82 18.90 3.27
CA ASP A 151 1.49 19.95 2.53
C ASP A 151 2.83 19.49 1.93
N ALA A 152 3.16 19.98 0.75
CA ALA A 152 4.30 19.49 -0.03
C ALA A 152 5.66 19.74 0.67
N ASP A 153 5.79 20.84 1.38
CA ASP A 153 6.97 21.22 2.17
C ASP A 153 7.14 20.29 3.39
N GLU A 154 6.05 20.00 4.13
CA GLU A 154 6.05 19.03 5.21
C GLU A 154 6.45 17.64 4.72
N ARG A 155 5.90 17.19 3.59
CA ARG A 155 6.26 15.93 2.99
C ARG A 155 7.73 15.88 2.58
N LEU A 156 8.25 16.98 2.03
CA LEU A 156 9.65 17.08 1.64
C LEU A 156 10.59 17.02 2.85
N MET A 157 10.30 17.76 3.91
CA MET A 157 11.08 17.74 5.15
C MET A 157 11.12 16.35 5.78
N ARG A 158 9.95 15.69 5.91
CA ARG A 158 9.86 14.32 6.42
C ARG A 158 10.61 13.32 5.53
N ARG A 159 10.53 13.48 4.20
CA ARG A 159 11.26 12.63 3.26
C ARG A 159 12.77 12.79 3.40
N ILE A 160 13.28 14.01 3.51
CA ILE A 160 14.72 14.27 3.70
C ILE A 160 15.17 13.57 4.99
N THR A 161 14.51 13.83 6.11
CA THR A 161 14.85 13.24 7.40
C THR A 161 14.87 11.71 7.35
N ARG A 162 13.82 11.09 6.81
CA ARG A 162 13.71 9.65 6.68
C ARG A 162 14.79 9.06 5.77
N ASP A 163 14.95 9.61 4.56
CA ASP A 163 15.85 9.05 3.56
C ASP A 163 17.33 9.20 3.97
N MET A 164 17.67 10.22 4.77
CA MET A 164 18.97 10.35 5.41
C MET A 164 19.19 9.30 6.51
N ALA A 165 18.22 9.16 7.42
CA ALA A 165 18.37 8.29 8.59
C ALA A 165 18.27 6.80 8.25
N GLU A 166 17.34 6.44 7.36
CA GLU A 166 16.99 5.03 7.09
C GLU A 166 17.63 4.48 5.81
N ARG A 167 17.98 5.35 4.85
CA ARG A 167 18.47 4.96 3.52
C ARG A 167 19.87 5.47 3.21
N GLY A 168 20.52 6.17 4.14
CA GLY A 168 21.89 6.66 3.99
C GLY A 168 22.08 7.67 2.85
N ARG A 169 21.03 8.36 2.41
CA ARG A 169 21.07 9.28 1.27
C ARG A 169 21.53 10.67 1.69
N SER A 170 22.22 11.39 0.79
CA SER A 170 22.51 12.80 1.02
C SER A 170 21.29 13.69 0.72
N VAL A 171 21.22 14.86 1.36
CA VAL A 171 20.19 15.89 1.10
C VAL A 171 20.12 16.23 -0.38
N GLU A 172 21.26 16.43 -1.03
CA GLU A 172 21.36 16.79 -2.45
C GLU A 172 20.77 15.69 -3.35
N SER A 173 21.02 14.42 -3.00
CA SER A 173 20.44 13.26 -3.71
C SER A 173 18.92 13.22 -3.59
N VAL A 174 18.39 13.44 -2.37
CA VAL A 174 16.94 13.47 -2.13
C VAL A 174 16.29 14.63 -2.88
N LEU A 175 16.86 15.83 -2.81
CA LEU A 175 16.33 17.02 -3.50
C LEU A 175 16.36 16.88 -5.02
N ARG A 176 17.43 16.29 -5.56
CA ARG A 176 17.54 16.01 -7.00
C ARG A 176 16.41 15.10 -7.46
N GLN A 177 16.23 13.96 -6.82
CA GLN A 177 15.16 13.02 -7.15
C GLN A 177 13.78 13.63 -6.95
N TYR A 178 13.59 14.44 -5.89
CA TYR A 178 12.31 15.10 -5.66
C TYR A 178 11.94 16.02 -6.83
N ARG A 179 12.89 16.81 -7.35
CA ARG A 179 12.65 17.72 -8.47
C ARG A 179 12.47 17.00 -9.80
N SER A 180 13.27 15.96 -10.06
CA SER A 180 13.24 15.28 -11.36
C SER A 180 12.08 14.30 -11.52
N ASN A 181 11.67 13.63 -10.43
CA ASN A 181 10.73 12.52 -10.49
C ASN A 181 9.54 12.73 -9.56
N VAL A 182 9.76 12.84 -8.25
CA VAL A 182 8.69 12.76 -7.26
C VAL A 182 7.65 13.85 -7.42
N LYS A 183 8.09 15.13 -7.55
CA LYS A 183 7.17 16.26 -7.67
C LYS A 183 6.36 16.21 -8.97
N PRO A 184 6.98 16.05 -10.17
CA PRO A 184 6.22 15.95 -11.41
C PRO A 184 5.22 14.79 -11.43
N MET A 185 5.63 13.62 -10.91
CA MET A 185 4.74 12.46 -10.87
C MET A 185 3.59 12.64 -9.87
N HIS A 186 3.87 13.28 -8.73
CA HIS A 186 2.81 13.61 -7.77
C HIS A 186 1.78 14.59 -8.36
N GLU A 187 2.25 15.66 -9.05
CA GLU A 187 1.36 16.65 -9.67
C GLU A 187 0.50 16.08 -10.82
N GLN A 188 0.98 15.01 -11.45
CA GLN A 188 0.30 14.40 -12.60
C GLN A 188 -0.64 13.27 -12.20
N PHE A 189 -0.30 12.45 -11.20
CA PHE A 189 -0.94 11.15 -10.95
C PHE A 189 -1.50 10.98 -9.52
N VAL A 190 -1.23 11.92 -8.59
CA VAL A 190 -1.66 11.81 -7.18
C VAL A 190 -2.64 12.97 -6.77
#